data_e3b2add031781b12e46deae48b7e7299
#
_entry.id   e3b2add031781b12e46deae48b7e7299
#
_cell.length_a   1.000
_cell.length_b   1.000
_cell.length_c   1.000
_cell.angle_alpha   90.00
_cell.angle_beta   90.00
_cell.angle_gamma   90.00
#
_symmetry.space_group_name_H-M   'P 1'
#
loop_
_entity.id
_entity.type
_entity.pdbx_description
1 polymer ?
#
loop_
_entity_poly.entity_id
_entity_poly.type
_entity_poly.pdbx_seq_one_letter_code
_entity_poly.pdbx_strand_id
1 'polypeptide(L)'
;DSSKSALDIARKWVGKKQNIHFILGDAETIQFDTKFDIITCQYALFFFPNAEKVLKNMKKFLKKNGVIVMSVHGKFNVPYFDSILKPARKIISDYLPKYPDMDRFGTKDTFKDVFVRAGYDRIVIKQLLFRYSPGIFSDYWNNYKKYLSKPLKEKFNTLSKFQKANFREMVKDNTLQYTKKNGKIDFPWEVLLLTARN
;
A
#
# COMPACT_ATOMS: atom_id res chain seq x y z
N ASP A 1 12.77 -3.93 6.89
CA ASP A 1 12.32 -2.63 6.37
C ASP A 1 13.53 -1.71 6.16
N SER A 2 13.50 -0.87 5.13
CA SER A 2 14.56 0.11 4.84
C SER A 2 14.43 1.39 5.70
N SER A 3 13.32 1.58 6.40
CA SER A 3 13.07 2.73 7.27
C SER A 3 13.41 2.42 8.72
N LYS A 4 14.49 3.02 9.23
CA LYS A 4 14.86 2.91 10.64
C LYS A 4 13.73 3.39 11.56
N SER A 5 13.08 4.51 11.21
CA SER A 5 11.98 5.06 12.03
C SER A 5 10.76 4.14 12.09
N ALA A 6 10.41 3.45 11.00
CA ALA A 6 9.34 2.47 10.99
C ALA A 6 9.68 1.26 11.89
N LEU A 7 10.91 0.78 11.84
CA LEU A 7 11.38 -0.30 12.71
C LEU A 7 11.38 0.11 14.20
N ASP A 8 11.75 1.35 14.51
CA ASP A 8 11.73 1.85 15.89
C ASP A 8 10.31 1.92 16.45
N ILE A 9 9.33 2.31 15.63
CA ILE A 9 7.90 2.27 16.00
C ILE A 9 7.45 0.83 16.20
N ALA A 10 7.78 -0.07 15.29
CA ALA A 10 7.41 -1.47 15.36
C ALA A 10 7.98 -2.14 16.64
N ARG A 11 9.25 -1.86 16.98
CA ARG A 11 9.87 -2.34 18.23
C ARG A 11 9.10 -1.88 19.46
N LYS A 12 8.64 -0.63 19.50
CA LYS A 12 7.84 -0.10 20.62
C LYS A 12 6.50 -0.84 20.76
N TRP A 13 5.85 -1.17 19.64
CA TRP A 13 4.56 -1.88 19.66
C TRP A 13 4.69 -3.35 20.06
N VAL A 14 5.75 -4.01 19.60
CA VAL A 14 5.98 -5.43 19.88
C VAL A 14 6.50 -5.65 21.31
N GLY A 15 7.21 -4.68 21.88
CA GLY A 15 7.82 -4.79 23.19
C GLY A 15 8.95 -5.82 23.24
N LYS A 16 9.10 -6.53 24.37
CA LYS A 16 10.20 -7.46 24.64
C LYS A 16 9.95 -8.91 24.17
N LYS A 17 9.24 -9.13 23.06
CA LYS A 17 9.03 -10.46 22.49
C LYS A 17 10.34 -11.00 21.90
N GLN A 18 10.81 -12.14 22.38
CA GLN A 18 12.12 -12.72 22.00
C GLN A 18 12.13 -13.40 20.62
N ASN A 19 10.96 -13.76 20.09
CA ASN A 19 10.82 -14.47 18.81
C ASN A 19 10.62 -13.55 17.61
N ILE A 20 10.85 -12.23 17.77
CA ILE A 20 10.69 -11.25 16.70
C ILE A 20 11.99 -10.49 16.51
N HIS A 21 12.52 -10.52 15.30
CA HIS A 21 13.76 -9.84 14.92
C HIS A 21 13.45 -8.73 13.91
N PHE A 22 13.95 -7.54 14.18
CA PHE A 22 13.80 -6.36 13.31
C PHE A 22 15.11 -6.11 12.57
N ILE A 23 15.07 -6.19 11.26
CA ILE A 23 16.25 -6.04 10.41
C ILE A 23 16.09 -4.80 9.53
N LEU A 24 17.07 -3.90 9.61
CA LEU A 24 17.17 -2.76 8.71
C LEU A 24 17.86 -3.24 7.43
N GLY A 25 17.18 -3.08 6.29
CA GLY A 25 17.72 -3.49 4.99
C GLY A 25 16.76 -3.24 3.85
N ASP A 26 17.32 -3.25 2.65
CA ASP A 26 16.58 -3.15 1.40
C ASP A 26 16.23 -4.56 0.90
N ALA A 27 14.95 -4.79 0.60
CA ALA A 27 14.45 -6.08 0.11
C ALA A 27 15.06 -6.51 -1.24
N GLU A 28 15.57 -5.55 -2.04
CA GLU A 28 16.25 -5.88 -3.30
C GLU A 28 17.65 -6.50 -3.10
N THR A 29 18.29 -6.22 -1.98
CA THR A 29 19.71 -6.57 -1.77
C THR A 29 20.00 -7.32 -0.49
N ILE A 30 19.04 -7.35 0.46
CA ILE A 30 19.23 -8.03 1.75
C ILE A 30 19.60 -9.50 1.57
N GLN A 31 20.49 -9.97 2.42
CA GLN A 31 20.91 -11.37 2.49
C GLN A 31 20.58 -11.97 3.86
N PHE A 32 20.29 -13.26 3.88
CA PHE A 32 20.02 -14.03 5.08
C PHE A 32 20.82 -15.33 5.03
N ASP A 33 21.34 -15.74 6.17
CA ASP A 33 22.06 -17.03 6.33
C ASP A 33 21.07 -18.21 6.50
N THR A 34 19.79 -17.92 6.66
CA THR A 34 18.74 -18.91 6.87
C THR A 34 17.68 -18.86 5.81
N LYS A 35 16.96 -19.95 5.63
CA LYS A 35 15.78 -20.03 4.77
C LYS A 35 14.50 -20.06 5.59
N PHE A 36 13.44 -19.51 5.02
CA PHE A 36 12.14 -19.35 5.66
C PHE A 36 11.11 -20.33 5.10
N ASP A 37 10.22 -20.79 5.94
CA ASP A 37 9.06 -21.58 5.54
C ASP A 37 8.03 -20.71 4.83
N ILE A 38 7.86 -19.46 5.31
CA ILE A 38 6.91 -18.49 4.78
C ILE A 38 7.58 -17.13 4.69
N ILE A 39 7.38 -16.45 3.56
CA ILE A 39 7.70 -15.04 3.37
C ILE A 39 6.40 -14.28 3.11
N THR A 40 6.15 -13.19 3.81
CA THR A 40 4.98 -12.35 3.58
C THR A 40 5.35 -10.93 3.20
N CYS A 41 4.60 -10.33 2.28
CA CYS A 41 4.76 -8.93 1.89
C CYS A 41 3.37 -8.33 1.63
N GLN A 42 2.94 -7.42 2.53
CA GLN A 42 1.61 -6.86 2.50
C GLN A 42 1.66 -5.40 2.03
N TYR A 43 0.96 -5.10 0.93
CA TYR A 43 0.83 -3.74 0.37
C TYR A 43 2.17 -3.01 0.16
N ALA A 44 3.23 -3.76 -0.22
CA ALA A 44 4.55 -3.16 -0.41
C ALA A 44 5.18 -3.43 -1.79
N LEU A 45 4.72 -4.46 -2.53
CA LEU A 45 5.33 -4.85 -3.81
C LEU A 45 5.41 -3.71 -4.83
N PHE A 46 4.40 -2.85 -4.88
CA PHE A 46 4.34 -1.72 -5.80
C PHE A 46 5.32 -0.58 -5.44
N PHE A 47 5.89 -0.55 -4.23
CA PHE A 47 6.92 0.41 -3.85
C PHE A 47 8.33 0.04 -4.35
N PHE A 48 8.56 -1.21 -4.69
CA PHE A 48 9.87 -1.62 -5.18
C PHE A 48 10.05 -1.22 -6.64
N PRO A 49 11.07 -0.44 -7.00
CA PRO A 49 11.36 -0.08 -8.39
C PRO A 49 11.48 -1.32 -9.27
N ASN A 50 12.18 -2.33 -8.81
CA ASN A 50 12.33 -3.62 -9.48
C ASN A 50 11.69 -4.76 -8.67
N ALA A 51 10.35 -4.87 -8.75
CA ALA A 51 9.61 -5.91 -8.04
C ALA A 51 10.05 -7.34 -8.42
N GLU A 52 10.40 -7.58 -9.68
CA GLU A 52 10.88 -8.89 -10.13
C GLU A 52 12.20 -9.27 -9.45
N LYS A 53 13.13 -8.32 -9.33
CA LYS A 53 14.40 -8.55 -8.59
C LYS A 53 14.14 -8.87 -7.12
N VAL A 54 13.24 -8.14 -6.45
CA VAL A 54 12.84 -8.44 -5.07
C VAL A 54 12.28 -9.84 -4.95
N LEU A 55 11.37 -10.24 -5.84
CA LEU A 55 10.78 -11.58 -5.83
C LEU A 55 11.83 -12.67 -6.06
N LYS A 56 12.76 -12.46 -7.01
CA LYS A 56 13.89 -13.39 -7.24
C LYS A 56 14.79 -13.51 -6.01
N ASN A 57 15.04 -12.39 -5.31
CA ASN A 57 15.81 -12.40 -4.08
C ASN A 57 15.07 -13.14 -2.97
N MET A 58 13.80 -12.85 -2.74
CA MET A 58 12.98 -13.55 -1.73
C MET A 58 12.90 -15.05 -2.00
N LYS A 59 12.84 -15.47 -3.29
CA LYS A 59 12.82 -16.90 -3.65
C LYS A 59 14.05 -17.65 -3.16
N LYS A 60 15.24 -17.04 -3.18
CA LYS A 60 16.48 -17.67 -2.70
C LYS A 60 16.41 -18.05 -1.22
N PHE A 61 15.64 -17.30 -0.44
CA PHE A 61 15.49 -17.50 1.00
C PHE A 61 14.27 -18.34 1.38
N LEU A 62 13.48 -18.83 0.43
CA LEU A 62 12.47 -19.84 0.71
C LEU A 62 13.08 -21.22 0.81
N LYS A 63 12.63 -22.01 1.78
CA LYS A 63 12.90 -23.46 1.84
C LYS A 63 12.25 -24.16 0.64
N LYS A 64 12.68 -25.39 0.36
CA LYS A 64 11.98 -26.28 -0.57
C LYS A 64 10.53 -26.43 -0.09
N ASN A 65 9.57 -26.18 -0.97
CA ASN A 65 8.14 -26.08 -0.67
C ASN A 65 7.72 -24.89 0.23
N GLY A 66 8.60 -23.96 0.51
CA GLY A 66 8.26 -22.72 1.21
C GLY A 66 7.25 -21.90 0.43
N VAL A 67 6.48 -21.08 1.12
CA VAL A 67 5.37 -20.31 0.55
C VAL A 67 5.65 -18.82 0.65
N ILE A 68 5.44 -18.10 -0.44
CA ILE A 68 5.36 -16.65 -0.42
C ILE A 68 3.89 -16.23 -0.43
N VAL A 69 3.54 -15.26 0.41
CA VAL A 69 2.19 -14.69 0.50
C VAL A 69 2.28 -13.19 0.33
N MET A 70 1.60 -12.67 -0.67
CA MET A 70 1.61 -11.24 -0.94
C MET A 70 0.20 -10.68 -1.14
N SER A 71 -0.01 -9.44 -0.72
CA SER A 71 -1.22 -8.71 -1.05
C SER A 71 -0.91 -7.38 -1.71
N VAL A 72 -1.76 -7.01 -2.66
CA VAL A 72 -1.74 -5.71 -3.33
C VAL A 72 -3.16 -5.15 -3.42
N HIS A 73 -3.26 -3.86 -3.69
CA HIS A 73 -4.54 -3.24 -4.02
C HIS A 73 -5.05 -3.77 -5.35
N GLY A 74 -6.34 -4.08 -5.42
CA GLY A 74 -7.04 -4.28 -6.67
C GLY A 74 -7.52 -2.94 -7.25
N LYS A 75 -8.03 -2.96 -8.47
CA LYS A 75 -8.50 -1.76 -9.19
C LYS A 75 -9.62 -1.00 -8.47
N PHE A 76 -10.41 -1.68 -7.64
CA PHE A 76 -11.57 -1.06 -6.97
C PHE A 76 -11.23 -0.28 -5.69
N ASN A 77 -9.96 -0.22 -5.28
CA ASN A 77 -9.53 0.63 -4.16
C ASN A 77 -9.32 2.10 -4.53
N VAL A 78 -9.34 2.38 -5.81
CA VAL A 78 -9.16 3.70 -6.40
C VAL A 78 -10.03 4.78 -5.72
N PRO A 79 -11.34 4.57 -5.40
CA PRO A 79 -12.18 5.62 -4.83
C PRO A 79 -11.66 6.22 -3.52
N TYR A 80 -11.10 5.43 -2.61
CA TYR A 80 -10.58 5.92 -1.33
C TYR A 80 -9.41 6.88 -1.54
N PHE A 81 -8.46 6.49 -2.37
CA PHE A 81 -7.27 7.29 -2.65
C PHE A 81 -7.58 8.43 -3.62
N ASP A 82 -8.31 8.16 -4.69
CA ASP A 82 -8.63 9.13 -5.74
C ASP A 82 -9.47 10.30 -5.24
N SER A 83 -10.32 10.08 -4.24
CA SER A 83 -11.09 11.16 -3.63
C SER A 83 -10.21 12.31 -3.15
N ILE A 84 -8.96 12.03 -2.78
CA ILE A 84 -7.98 13.05 -2.35
C ILE A 84 -6.91 13.30 -3.43
N LEU A 85 -6.39 12.26 -4.07
CA LEU A 85 -5.28 12.42 -5.02
C LEU A 85 -5.68 13.21 -6.27
N LYS A 86 -6.91 13.05 -6.78
CA LYS A 86 -7.39 13.84 -7.90
C LYS A 86 -7.45 15.35 -7.60
N PRO A 87 -8.08 15.80 -6.49
CA PRO A 87 -7.98 17.21 -6.07
C PRO A 87 -6.55 17.68 -5.81
N ALA A 88 -5.70 16.84 -5.20
CA ALA A 88 -4.31 17.19 -4.94
C ALA A 88 -3.56 17.50 -6.24
N ARG A 89 -3.71 16.68 -7.28
CA ARG A 89 -3.10 16.92 -8.60
C ARG A 89 -3.58 18.20 -9.27
N LYS A 90 -4.83 18.64 -9.02
CA LYS A 90 -5.39 19.88 -9.58
C LYS A 90 -4.87 21.13 -8.87
N ILE A 91 -4.72 21.08 -7.55
CA ILE A 91 -4.39 22.26 -6.73
C ILE A 91 -2.88 22.38 -6.50
N ILE A 92 -2.19 21.25 -6.47
CA ILE A 92 -0.73 21.17 -6.24
C ILE A 92 -0.12 20.67 -7.54
N SER A 93 0.03 21.57 -8.52
CA SER A 93 0.46 21.25 -9.88
C SER A 93 1.83 20.55 -9.94
N ASP A 94 2.73 20.86 -9.00
CA ASP A 94 4.07 20.27 -8.93
C ASP A 94 4.11 18.97 -8.12
N TYR A 95 2.96 18.50 -7.66
CA TYR A 95 2.88 17.24 -6.93
C TYR A 95 2.65 16.09 -7.91
N LEU A 96 3.73 15.59 -8.44
CA LEU A 96 3.77 14.25 -9.03
C LEU A 96 4.33 13.31 -7.96
N PRO A 97 3.53 12.43 -7.37
CA PRO A 97 4.09 11.42 -6.50
C PRO A 97 5.12 10.63 -7.31
N LYS A 98 6.38 10.66 -6.86
CA LYS A 98 7.46 9.78 -7.38
C LYS A 98 7.22 8.30 -6.99
N TYR A 99 5.99 7.97 -6.57
CA TYR A 99 5.66 6.60 -6.27
C TYR A 99 5.39 5.87 -7.58
N PRO A 100 5.93 4.68 -7.70
CA PRO A 100 5.52 3.78 -8.77
C PRO A 100 4.00 3.65 -8.71
N ASP A 101 3.39 3.51 -9.86
CA ASP A 101 1.96 3.33 -10.02
C ASP A 101 1.49 2.21 -9.06
N MET A 102 0.71 2.59 -8.04
CA MET A 102 0.19 1.63 -7.06
C MET A 102 -0.71 0.59 -7.71
N ASP A 103 -1.24 0.92 -8.91
CA ASP A 103 -2.14 0.06 -9.66
C ASP A 103 -1.40 -0.90 -10.62
N ARG A 104 -0.06 -0.82 -10.73
CA ARG A 104 0.72 -1.65 -11.67
C ARG A 104 0.52 -3.16 -11.48
N PHE A 105 0.08 -3.59 -10.30
CA PHE A 105 -0.27 -4.97 -9.98
C PHE A 105 -1.76 -5.13 -9.65
N GLY A 106 -2.60 -4.18 -10.02
CA GLY A 106 -4.00 -4.10 -9.65
C GLY A 106 -4.92 -5.13 -10.35
N THR A 107 -4.40 -5.98 -11.24
CA THR A 107 -5.15 -7.10 -11.86
C THR A 107 -4.51 -8.43 -11.53
N LYS A 108 -5.32 -9.51 -11.60
CA LYS A 108 -4.79 -10.87 -11.41
C LYS A 108 -3.66 -11.18 -12.39
N ASP A 109 -3.79 -10.75 -13.65
CA ASP A 109 -2.81 -11.03 -14.70
C ASP A 109 -1.49 -10.31 -14.43
N THR A 110 -1.50 -8.99 -14.23
CA THR A 110 -0.29 -8.22 -13.96
C THR A 110 0.41 -8.67 -12.68
N PHE A 111 -0.37 -9.08 -11.67
CA PHE A 111 0.17 -9.59 -10.41
C PHE A 111 0.76 -11.00 -10.57
N LYS A 112 0.12 -11.87 -11.35
CA LYS A 112 0.63 -13.20 -11.67
C LYS A 112 1.90 -13.14 -12.50
N ASP A 113 1.92 -12.30 -13.53
CA ASP A 113 3.03 -12.21 -14.50
C ASP A 113 4.37 -11.88 -13.85
N VAL A 114 4.40 -10.97 -12.88
CA VAL A 114 5.65 -10.63 -12.18
C VAL A 114 6.18 -11.82 -11.38
N PHE A 115 5.31 -12.68 -10.83
CA PHE A 115 5.71 -13.90 -10.13
C PHE A 115 6.22 -14.98 -11.09
N VAL A 116 5.56 -15.15 -12.23
CA VAL A 116 6.00 -16.07 -13.29
C VAL A 116 7.40 -15.68 -13.78
N ARG A 117 7.64 -14.40 -14.07
CA ARG A 117 8.97 -13.91 -14.48
C ARG A 117 10.03 -14.07 -13.38
N ALA A 118 9.61 -14.02 -12.12
CA ALA A 118 10.50 -14.31 -11.00
C ALA A 118 10.74 -15.81 -10.77
N GLY A 119 10.09 -16.67 -11.55
CA GLY A 119 10.30 -18.12 -11.54
C GLY A 119 9.49 -18.87 -10.49
N TYR A 120 8.44 -18.27 -9.90
CA TYR A 120 7.53 -18.99 -9.00
C TYR A 120 6.56 -19.89 -9.75
N ASP A 121 6.18 -20.96 -9.12
CA ASP A 121 5.15 -21.89 -9.59
C ASP A 121 3.95 -21.95 -8.62
N ARG A 122 2.94 -22.78 -8.97
CA ARG A 122 1.76 -23.00 -8.12
C ARG A 122 1.16 -21.70 -7.59
N ILE A 123 1.03 -20.70 -8.48
CA ILE A 123 0.52 -19.38 -8.16
C ILE A 123 -1.00 -19.42 -8.05
N VAL A 124 -1.53 -19.06 -6.90
CA VAL A 124 -2.97 -18.93 -6.64
C VAL A 124 -3.26 -17.48 -6.22
N ILE A 125 -4.24 -16.85 -6.87
CA ILE A 125 -4.67 -15.49 -6.54
C ILE A 125 -6.15 -15.52 -6.14
N LYS A 126 -6.41 -15.05 -4.92
CA LYS A 126 -7.76 -14.77 -4.41
C LYS A 126 -8.04 -13.27 -4.50
N GLN A 127 -9.20 -12.94 -5.05
CA GLN A 127 -9.75 -11.59 -5.06
C GLN A 127 -10.72 -11.48 -3.88
N LEU A 128 -10.45 -10.56 -2.98
CA LEU A 128 -11.24 -10.33 -1.79
C LEU A 128 -11.87 -8.95 -1.91
N LEU A 129 -13.19 -8.89 -1.78
CA LEU A 129 -13.95 -7.65 -1.84
C LEU A 129 -14.46 -7.31 -0.46
N PHE A 130 -14.11 -6.14 0.01
CA PHE A 130 -14.53 -5.60 1.29
C PHE A 130 -15.23 -4.27 1.10
N ARG A 131 -15.82 -3.77 2.18
CA ARG A 131 -16.26 -2.39 2.30
C ARG A 131 -15.49 -1.75 3.44
N TYR A 132 -15.02 -0.53 3.21
CA TYR A 132 -14.31 0.25 4.23
C TYR A 132 -15.06 1.54 4.51
N SER A 133 -15.48 1.71 5.76
CA SER A 133 -16.12 2.95 6.20
C SER A 133 -15.19 3.71 7.16
N PRO A 134 -14.66 4.86 6.73
CA PRO A 134 -13.88 5.73 7.61
C PRO A 134 -14.74 6.53 8.59
N GLY A 135 -16.07 6.36 8.58
CA GLY A 135 -17.02 7.21 9.28
C GLY A 135 -17.66 8.26 8.37
N ILE A 136 -18.00 9.43 8.92
CA ILE A 136 -18.49 10.57 8.14
C ILE A 136 -17.33 11.33 7.48
N PHE A 137 -17.64 12.31 6.63
CA PHE A 137 -16.61 13.04 5.89
C PHE A 137 -15.52 13.67 6.78
N SER A 138 -15.88 14.22 7.94
CA SER A 138 -14.90 14.79 8.86
C SER A 138 -13.89 13.75 9.37
N ASP A 139 -14.34 12.53 9.63
CA ASP A 139 -13.47 11.44 10.07
C ASP A 139 -12.49 11.03 8.97
N TYR A 140 -13.02 10.83 7.74
CA TYR A 140 -12.20 10.54 6.57
C TYR A 140 -11.14 11.62 6.32
N TRP A 141 -11.54 12.89 6.32
CA TRP A 141 -10.67 14.03 6.10
C TRP A 141 -9.56 14.14 7.16
N ASN A 142 -9.91 14.00 8.43
CA ASN A 142 -8.95 14.12 9.53
C ASN A 142 -7.98 12.94 9.56
N ASN A 143 -8.46 11.73 9.33
CA ASN A 143 -7.61 10.54 9.24
C ASN A 143 -6.63 10.65 8.07
N TYR A 144 -7.10 11.07 6.90
CA TYR A 144 -6.23 11.18 5.74
C TYR A 144 -5.15 12.25 5.95
N LYS A 145 -5.50 13.43 6.48
CA LYS A 145 -4.50 14.48 6.82
C LYS A 145 -3.42 13.98 7.76
N LYS A 146 -3.79 13.13 8.70
CA LYS A 146 -2.84 12.54 9.67
C LYS A 146 -1.80 11.67 8.98
N TYR A 147 -2.21 10.93 7.95
CA TYR A 147 -1.38 9.94 7.24
C TYR A 147 -0.88 10.40 5.87
N LEU A 148 -1.04 11.67 5.51
CA LEU A 148 -0.43 12.23 4.31
C LEU A 148 1.08 11.95 4.29
N SER A 149 1.59 11.55 3.13
CA SER A 149 3.04 11.45 2.93
C SER A 149 3.70 12.80 3.24
N LYS A 150 4.92 12.75 3.78
CA LYS A 150 5.65 13.97 4.16
C LYS A 150 5.69 15.02 3.04
N PRO A 151 6.03 14.68 1.76
CA PRO A 151 6.04 15.67 0.68
C PRO A 151 4.66 16.31 0.43
N LEU A 152 3.58 15.51 0.46
CA LEU A 152 2.24 16.05 0.26
C LEU A 152 1.80 16.95 1.42
N LYS A 153 2.16 16.58 2.65
CA LYS A 153 1.86 17.38 3.84
C LYS A 153 2.58 18.72 3.81
N GLU A 154 3.85 18.75 3.41
CA GLU A 154 4.63 19.98 3.25
C GLU A 154 3.98 20.88 2.22
N LYS A 155 3.68 20.39 1.03
CA LYS A 155 2.99 21.14 -0.02
C LYS A 155 1.59 21.61 0.41
N PHE A 156 0.81 20.77 1.08
CA PHE A 156 -0.50 21.15 1.60
C PHE A 156 -0.39 22.32 2.60
N ASN A 157 0.65 22.34 3.43
CA ASN A 157 0.85 23.39 4.41
C ASN A 157 1.13 24.75 3.77
N THR A 158 1.74 24.81 2.58
CA THR A 158 2.02 26.06 1.85
C THR A 158 0.79 26.66 1.16
N LEU A 159 -0.30 25.91 1.03
CA LEU A 159 -1.53 26.41 0.42
C LEU A 159 -2.16 27.53 1.25
N SER A 160 -2.73 28.54 0.55
CA SER A 160 -3.53 29.59 1.19
C SER A 160 -4.78 29.02 1.87
N LYS A 161 -5.40 29.78 2.75
CA LYS A 161 -6.68 29.40 3.39
C LYS A 161 -7.76 29.06 2.36
N PHE A 162 -7.87 29.86 1.30
CA PHE A 162 -8.82 29.65 0.22
C PHE A 162 -8.56 28.35 -0.54
N GLN A 163 -7.30 28.08 -0.92
CA GLN A 163 -6.92 26.84 -1.59
C GLN A 163 -7.18 25.60 -0.71
N LYS A 164 -6.91 25.69 0.60
CA LYS A 164 -7.22 24.60 1.55
C LYS A 164 -8.71 24.32 1.65
N ALA A 165 -9.53 25.38 1.69
CA ALA A 165 -10.98 25.24 1.71
C ALA A 165 -11.51 24.62 0.41
N ASN A 166 -11.07 25.12 -0.74
CA ASN A 166 -11.42 24.57 -2.05
C ASN A 166 -11.01 23.10 -2.18
N PHE A 167 -9.76 22.77 -1.77
CA PHE A 167 -9.30 21.39 -1.77
C PHE A 167 -10.20 20.46 -0.93
N ARG A 168 -10.60 20.93 0.26
CA ARG A 168 -11.49 20.18 1.14
C ARG A 168 -12.86 19.93 0.51
N GLU A 169 -13.47 20.93 -0.13
CA GLU A 169 -14.76 20.77 -0.80
C GLU A 169 -14.67 19.84 -2.01
N MET A 170 -13.62 19.93 -2.83
CA MET A 170 -13.39 18.98 -3.93
C MET A 170 -13.26 17.53 -3.45
N VAL A 171 -12.57 17.31 -2.30
CA VAL A 171 -12.47 15.97 -1.70
C VAL A 171 -13.84 15.51 -1.22
N LYS A 172 -14.62 16.40 -0.60
CA LYS A 172 -15.98 16.10 -0.13
C LYS A 172 -16.89 15.69 -1.30
N ASP A 173 -16.89 16.46 -2.38
CA ASP A 173 -17.68 16.17 -3.58
C ASP A 173 -17.32 14.79 -4.16
N ASN A 174 -16.04 14.45 -4.22
CA ASN A 174 -15.61 13.13 -4.69
C ASN A 174 -16.09 11.98 -3.80
N THR A 175 -16.43 12.24 -2.52
CA THR A 175 -16.94 11.21 -1.61
C THR A 175 -18.46 11.06 -1.65
N LEU A 176 -19.21 12.01 -2.23
CA LEU A 176 -20.69 12.01 -2.20
C LEU A 176 -21.28 10.72 -2.76
N GLN A 177 -20.78 10.22 -3.88
CA GLN A 177 -21.26 8.99 -4.51
C GLN A 177 -21.07 7.72 -3.64
N TYR A 178 -20.19 7.80 -2.62
CA TYR A 178 -19.92 6.74 -1.66
C TYR A 178 -20.55 7.01 -0.30
N THR A 179 -21.26 8.13 -0.15
CA THR A 179 -21.88 8.52 1.11
C THR A 179 -23.30 7.96 1.21
N LYS A 180 -23.55 7.17 2.25
CA LYS A 180 -24.89 6.60 2.54
C LYS A 180 -25.85 7.65 3.08
N LYS A 181 -27.14 7.34 3.13
CA LYS A 181 -28.19 8.21 3.70
C LYS A 181 -27.92 8.66 5.13
N ASN A 182 -27.21 7.86 5.91
CA ASN A 182 -26.82 8.18 7.31
C ASN A 182 -25.54 9.05 7.39
N GLY A 183 -25.04 9.59 6.27
CA GLY A 183 -23.85 10.44 6.20
C GLY A 183 -22.51 9.70 6.29
N LYS A 184 -22.48 8.38 6.51
CA LYS A 184 -21.25 7.60 6.53
C LYS A 184 -20.78 7.27 5.13
N ILE A 185 -19.48 7.43 4.91
CA ILE A 185 -18.83 7.01 3.67
C ILE A 185 -18.59 5.51 3.70
N ASP A 186 -18.75 4.86 2.55
CA ASP A 186 -18.61 3.41 2.40
C ASP A 186 -17.91 3.10 1.08
N PHE A 187 -16.58 3.07 1.12
CA PHE A 187 -15.75 2.80 -0.05
C PHE A 187 -15.70 1.31 -0.39
N PRO A 188 -15.75 0.92 -1.67
CA PRO A 188 -15.34 -0.42 -2.06
C PRO A 188 -13.84 -0.60 -1.78
N TRP A 189 -13.47 -1.78 -1.34
CA TRP A 189 -12.09 -2.14 -1.05
C TRP A 189 -11.77 -3.52 -1.60
N GLU A 190 -10.84 -3.58 -2.53
CA GLU A 190 -10.42 -4.82 -3.16
C GLU A 190 -8.98 -5.15 -2.78
N VAL A 191 -8.76 -6.43 -2.48
CA VAL A 191 -7.44 -6.98 -2.20
C VAL A 191 -7.20 -8.16 -3.14
N LEU A 192 -6.08 -8.15 -3.82
CA LEU A 192 -5.55 -9.33 -4.47
C LEU A 192 -4.56 -10.00 -3.52
N LEU A 193 -4.87 -11.21 -3.09
CA LEU A 193 -4.03 -12.03 -2.23
C LEU A 193 -3.44 -13.17 -3.06
N LEU A 194 -2.12 -13.17 -3.20
CA LEU A 194 -1.39 -14.18 -3.95
C LEU A 194 -0.62 -15.09 -3.00
N THR A 195 -0.68 -16.39 -3.27
CA THR A 195 0.22 -17.38 -2.71
C THR A 195 0.95 -18.09 -3.84
N ALA A 196 2.26 -18.31 -3.66
CA ALA A 196 3.06 -19.09 -4.60
C ALA A 196 4.09 -19.93 -3.84
N ARG A 197 4.67 -20.93 -4.51
CA ARG A 197 5.68 -21.81 -3.92
C ARG A 197 7.03 -21.68 -4.62
N ASN A 198 8.06 -22.10 -3.90
CA ASN A 198 9.41 -22.26 -4.45
C ASN A 198 9.54 -23.62 -5.11
#